data_59fd28f8a987115c83dcedad1a436c93
#
_entry.id   59fd28f8a987115c83dcedad1a436c93
#
_cell.length_a   1.000
_cell.length_b   1.000
_cell.length_c   1.000
_cell.angle_alpha   90.00
_cell.angle_beta   90.00
_cell.angle_gamma   90.00
#
_symmetry.space_group_name_H-M   'P 1'
#
loop_
_entity.id
_entity.type
_entity.pdbx_description
1 polymer ?
#
loop_
_entity_poly.entity_id
_entity_poly.type
_entity_poly.pdbx_seq_one_letter_code
_entity_poly.pdbx_strand_id
1 'polypeptide(L)'
;MIEYIDIHKAFDVPVLTGVDLTVGTGETISIVGPSGTGKSVLLKTTNGLLAPDRGDVRIDGMSVYHSDRGALEQIRRKVGYVFQYAALFDSMTVFENVCTGLSDVEARRARRPEVLRKVCEALEDVNLDPLLVLHKLPSELSGGMRKRVGLARAIVGRPEILLYDEPVTGLDPVNTAAVSRLILEIRERHPVTSIVVTHDIEQALEISERVALLEHGKLRFVGTPAQFRASADPLVRAFADRRAAAEAAALQILEREEESEEES
;
A
#
# COMPACT_ATOMS: atom_id res chain seq x y z
N MET A 1 10.27 12.31 -5.27
CA MET A 1 10.78 12.26 -3.88
C MET A 1 9.68 12.72 -2.91
N ILE A 2 9.50 12.02 -1.78
CA ILE A 2 8.50 12.36 -0.75
C ILE A 2 9.26 12.65 0.55
N GLU A 3 8.90 13.75 1.22
CA GLU A 3 9.52 14.16 2.48
C GLU A 3 8.43 14.38 3.53
N TYR A 4 8.52 13.70 4.65
CA TYR A 4 7.75 13.96 5.87
C TYR A 4 8.65 14.76 6.81
N ILE A 5 8.18 15.91 7.27
CA ILE A 5 8.96 16.86 8.07
C ILE A 5 8.20 17.12 9.36
N ASP A 6 8.69 16.58 10.47
CA ASP A 6 8.17 16.77 11.84
C ASP A 6 6.64 16.56 11.94
N ILE A 7 6.14 15.44 11.39
CA ILE A 7 4.70 15.15 11.33
C ILE A 7 4.15 14.80 12.70
N HIS A 8 3.19 15.60 13.16
CA HIS A 8 2.42 15.37 14.37
C HIS A 8 0.94 15.24 14.04
N LYS A 9 0.26 14.30 14.68
CA LYS A 9 -1.18 14.12 14.60
C LYS A 9 -1.74 13.58 15.90
N ALA A 10 -2.75 14.25 16.43
CA ALA A 10 -3.55 13.77 17.54
C ALA A 10 -5.03 13.68 17.13
N PHE A 11 -5.74 12.81 17.78
CA PHE A 11 -7.19 12.80 17.89
C PHE A 11 -7.51 13.04 19.37
N ASP A 12 -8.15 12.11 20.06
CA ASP A 12 -8.30 12.19 21.54
C ASP A 12 -6.95 11.96 22.23
N VAL A 13 -6.04 11.24 21.58
CA VAL A 13 -4.68 10.95 22.05
C VAL A 13 -3.67 11.22 20.91
N PRO A 14 -2.39 11.53 21.25
CA PRO A 14 -1.33 11.65 20.25
C PRO A 14 -1.14 10.32 19.49
N VAL A 15 -1.10 10.40 18.15
CA VAL A 15 -0.92 9.24 17.24
C VAL A 15 0.41 9.33 16.50
N LEU A 16 0.78 10.52 16.00
CA LEU A 16 2.10 10.80 15.44
C LEU A 16 2.75 11.93 16.26
N THR A 17 4.01 11.78 16.60
CA THR A 17 4.70 12.63 17.59
C THR A 17 6.07 13.13 17.10
N GLY A 18 6.12 13.55 15.84
CA GLY A 18 7.33 14.02 15.17
C GLY A 18 7.94 12.93 14.30
N VAL A 19 7.33 12.68 13.13
CA VAL A 19 7.82 11.71 12.14
C VAL A 19 8.56 12.47 11.06
N ASP A 20 9.85 12.12 10.89
CA ASP A 20 10.70 12.54 9.80
C ASP A 20 11.06 11.33 8.93
N LEU A 21 10.77 11.41 7.62
CA LEU A 21 11.08 10.35 6.67
C LEU A 21 11.25 10.92 5.27
N THR A 22 12.29 10.49 4.58
CA THR A 22 12.47 10.77 3.15
C THR A 22 12.37 9.48 2.36
N VAL A 23 11.57 9.50 1.28
CA VAL A 23 11.41 8.40 0.33
C VAL A 23 11.92 8.87 -1.03
N GLY A 24 12.90 8.14 -1.56
CA GLY A 24 13.54 8.44 -2.84
C GLY A 24 12.57 8.23 -4.01
N THR A 25 12.85 8.88 -5.14
CA THR A 25 12.10 8.63 -6.38
C THR A 25 12.35 7.21 -6.87
N GLY A 26 11.27 6.48 -7.18
CA GLY A 26 11.34 5.07 -7.61
C GLY A 26 11.59 4.07 -6.47
N GLU A 27 11.75 4.55 -5.24
CA GLU A 27 11.94 3.70 -4.06
C GLU A 27 10.62 3.08 -3.60
N THR A 28 10.67 1.82 -3.18
CA THR A 28 9.60 1.17 -2.40
C THR A 28 10.01 1.07 -0.95
N ILE A 29 9.26 1.72 -0.06
CA ILE A 29 9.43 1.62 1.39
C ILE A 29 8.18 1.03 2.03
N SER A 30 8.37 0.10 2.95
CA SER A 30 7.28 -0.38 3.81
C SER A 30 7.34 0.26 5.19
N ILE A 31 6.17 0.70 5.68
CA ILE A 31 6.00 1.19 7.04
C ILE A 31 5.27 0.11 7.82
N VAL A 32 5.97 -0.51 8.76
CA VAL A 32 5.47 -1.61 9.60
C VAL A 32 5.28 -1.16 11.05
N GLY A 33 4.56 -1.95 11.83
CA GLY A 33 4.35 -1.69 13.26
C GLY A 33 3.02 -2.25 13.74
N PRO A 34 2.75 -2.25 15.06
CA PRO A 34 1.51 -2.74 15.64
C PRO A 34 0.27 -2.04 15.06
N SER A 35 -0.90 -2.69 15.19
CA SER A 35 -2.17 -2.04 14.85
C SER A 35 -2.39 -0.80 15.74
N GLY A 36 -2.93 0.27 15.16
CA GLY A 36 -3.21 1.50 15.90
C GLY A 36 -2.02 2.46 16.10
N THR A 37 -0.81 2.15 15.61
CA THR A 37 0.38 3.01 15.79
C THR A 37 0.42 4.25 14.89
N GLY A 38 -0.57 4.45 14.01
CA GLY A 38 -0.63 5.63 13.15
C GLY A 38 -0.12 5.43 11.72
N LYS A 39 0.17 4.19 11.27
CA LYS A 39 0.66 3.91 9.91
C LYS A 39 -0.25 4.47 8.82
N SER A 40 -1.54 4.10 8.83
CA SER A 40 -2.53 4.63 7.87
C SER A 40 -2.79 6.13 8.05
N VAL A 41 -2.62 6.66 9.27
CA VAL A 41 -2.67 8.10 9.53
C VAL A 41 -1.55 8.80 8.80
N LEU A 42 -0.30 8.32 8.94
CA LEU A 42 0.86 8.85 8.24
C LEU A 42 0.68 8.75 6.70
N LEU A 43 0.21 7.61 6.21
CA LEU A 43 -0.04 7.41 4.78
C LEU A 43 -1.07 8.42 4.22
N LYS A 44 -2.15 8.69 4.96
CA LYS A 44 -3.19 9.64 4.56
C LYS A 44 -2.72 11.10 4.56
N THR A 45 -1.63 11.42 5.27
CA THR A 45 -1.05 12.76 5.19
C THR A 45 -0.34 12.99 3.86
N THR A 46 0.10 11.95 3.16
CA THR A 46 0.89 12.07 1.93
C THR A 46 0.14 12.75 0.78
N ASN A 47 -1.16 12.53 0.66
CA ASN A 47 -1.99 13.10 -0.42
C ASN A 47 -3.03 14.13 0.03
N GLY A 48 -2.90 14.59 1.28
CA GLY A 48 -3.81 15.58 1.85
C GLY A 48 -5.21 15.04 2.17
N LEU A 49 -5.38 13.73 2.35
CA LEU A 49 -6.63 13.13 2.86
C LEU A 49 -6.82 13.42 4.35
N LEU A 50 -5.72 13.57 5.07
CA LEU A 50 -5.72 13.91 6.49
C LEU A 50 -4.62 14.94 6.76
N ALA A 51 -4.96 16.11 7.26
CA ALA A 51 -3.98 17.13 7.63
C ALA A 51 -3.28 16.77 8.94
N PRO A 52 -1.94 16.90 9.02
CA PRO A 52 -1.22 16.84 10.28
C PRO A 52 -1.60 18.08 11.13
N ASP A 53 -1.41 18.01 12.44
CA ASP A 53 -1.61 19.15 13.33
C ASP A 53 -0.36 20.05 13.34
N ARG A 54 0.80 19.47 13.02
CA ARG A 54 2.09 20.15 12.85
C ARG A 54 2.95 19.39 11.86
N GLY A 55 3.87 20.08 11.21
CA GLY A 55 4.78 19.55 10.22
C GLY A 55 4.25 19.74 8.80
N ASP A 56 4.98 19.21 7.84
CA ASP A 56 4.65 19.32 6.41
C ASP A 56 5.00 18.02 5.68
N VAL A 57 4.25 17.71 4.62
CA VAL A 57 4.63 16.70 3.65
C VAL A 57 4.95 17.38 2.33
N ARG A 58 6.08 17.02 1.73
CA ARG A 58 6.47 17.56 0.42
C ARG A 58 6.59 16.43 -0.60
N ILE A 59 6.07 16.70 -1.79
CA ILE A 59 6.19 15.85 -2.95
C ILE A 59 6.91 16.64 -4.04
N ASP A 60 8.10 16.19 -4.42
CA ASP A 60 9.00 16.90 -5.35
C ASP A 60 9.23 18.35 -4.96
N GLY A 61 9.42 18.60 -3.66
CA GLY A 61 9.62 19.92 -3.06
C GLY A 61 8.36 20.75 -2.88
N MET A 62 7.20 20.34 -3.42
CA MET A 62 5.92 21.04 -3.25
C MET A 62 5.24 20.58 -1.96
N SER A 63 4.86 21.54 -1.10
CA SER A 63 4.12 21.28 0.13
C SER A 63 2.70 20.82 -0.17
N VAL A 64 2.24 19.76 0.50
CA VAL A 64 0.86 19.26 0.43
C VAL A 64 -0.10 20.21 1.17
N TYR A 65 0.38 20.89 2.22
CA TYR A 65 -0.49 21.64 3.14
C TYR A 65 -0.34 23.16 3.06
N HIS A 66 0.78 23.65 2.51
CA HIS A 66 1.06 25.09 2.39
C HIS A 66 1.03 25.58 0.94
N SER A 67 0.62 24.73 0.00
CA SER A 67 0.42 25.09 -1.40
C SER A 67 -1.03 25.52 -1.67
N ASP A 68 -1.24 26.20 -2.78
CA ASP A 68 -2.59 26.53 -3.24
C ASP A 68 -3.37 25.30 -3.70
N ARG A 69 -4.67 25.49 -3.93
CA ARG A 69 -5.57 24.39 -4.38
C ARG A 69 -5.12 23.77 -5.71
N GLY A 70 -4.57 24.57 -6.62
CA GLY A 70 -4.11 24.07 -7.92
C GLY A 70 -2.90 23.15 -7.78
N ALA A 71 -1.95 23.51 -6.93
CA ALA A 71 -0.77 22.68 -6.62
C ALA A 71 -1.18 21.39 -5.91
N LEU A 72 -2.13 21.44 -4.97
CA LEU A 72 -2.65 20.24 -4.31
C LEU A 72 -3.35 19.30 -5.32
N GLU A 73 -4.10 19.83 -6.27
CA GLU A 73 -4.69 19.01 -7.34
C GLU A 73 -3.62 18.38 -8.23
N GLN A 74 -2.52 19.09 -8.54
CA GLN A 74 -1.38 18.52 -9.28
C GLN A 74 -0.72 17.39 -8.48
N ILE A 75 -0.49 17.57 -7.18
CA ILE A 75 0.04 16.53 -6.30
C ILE A 75 -0.86 15.30 -6.31
N ARG A 76 -2.17 15.47 -6.13
CA ARG A 76 -3.13 14.36 -6.11
C ARG A 76 -3.19 13.57 -7.41
N ARG A 77 -2.95 14.20 -8.56
CA ARG A 77 -2.86 13.49 -9.85
C ARG A 77 -1.66 12.57 -9.95
N LYS A 78 -0.57 12.90 -9.23
CA LYS A 78 0.63 12.08 -9.20
C LYS A 78 0.49 10.86 -8.27
N VAL A 79 -0.55 10.82 -7.41
CA VAL A 79 -0.67 9.84 -6.34
C VAL A 79 -1.85 8.91 -6.58
N GLY A 80 -1.58 7.63 -6.73
CA GLY A 80 -2.57 6.56 -6.65
C GLY A 80 -2.67 6.03 -5.21
N TYR A 81 -3.89 5.73 -4.75
CA TYR A 81 -4.14 5.21 -3.40
C TYR A 81 -4.89 3.88 -3.45
N VAL A 82 -4.29 2.85 -2.85
CA VAL A 82 -4.86 1.51 -2.72
C VAL A 82 -5.37 1.35 -1.29
N PHE A 83 -6.69 1.26 -1.14
CA PHE A 83 -7.36 1.15 0.15
C PHE A 83 -7.39 -0.28 0.69
N GLN A 84 -7.37 -0.43 2.00
CA GLN A 84 -7.38 -1.71 2.71
C GLN A 84 -8.52 -2.66 2.26
N TYR A 85 -9.72 -2.17 2.01
CA TYR A 85 -10.90 -2.94 1.60
C TYR A 85 -11.29 -2.74 0.13
N ALA A 86 -10.34 -2.35 -0.74
CA ALA A 86 -10.55 -1.96 -2.13
C ALA A 86 -11.46 -0.74 -2.31
N ALA A 87 -12.37 -0.45 -1.40
CA ALA A 87 -13.29 0.69 -1.38
C ALA A 87 -13.97 0.92 -2.75
N LEU A 88 -14.49 -0.14 -3.35
CA LEU A 88 -15.24 -0.07 -4.59
C LEU A 88 -16.65 0.46 -4.32
N PHE A 89 -17.19 1.18 -5.28
CA PHE A 89 -18.59 1.60 -5.26
C PHE A 89 -19.47 0.43 -5.70
N ASP A 90 -20.30 -0.10 -4.80
CA ASP A 90 -21.10 -1.31 -5.02
C ASP A 90 -22.12 -1.17 -6.17
N SER A 91 -22.58 0.04 -6.43
CA SER A 91 -23.53 0.37 -7.51
C SER A 91 -22.87 0.60 -8.87
N MET A 92 -21.56 0.59 -8.94
CA MET A 92 -20.77 0.81 -10.15
C MET A 92 -20.17 -0.48 -10.66
N THR A 93 -20.12 -0.65 -11.98
CA THR A 93 -19.39 -1.73 -12.64
C THR A 93 -17.88 -1.62 -12.39
N VAL A 94 -17.12 -2.66 -12.71
CA VAL A 94 -15.64 -2.63 -12.69
C VAL A 94 -15.13 -1.49 -13.56
N PHE A 95 -15.65 -1.32 -14.76
CA PHE A 95 -15.29 -0.21 -15.66
C PHE A 95 -15.46 1.15 -14.97
N GLU A 96 -16.63 1.40 -14.41
CA GLU A 96 -16.94 2.67 -13.75
C GLU A 96 -16.08 2.89 -12.51
N ASN A 97 -15.85 1.84 -11.69
CA ASN A 97 -14.96 1.90 -10.54
C ASN A 97 -13.53 2.27 -10.95
N VAL A 98 -12.97 1.65 -11.98
CA VAL A 98 -11.61 1.96 -12.45
C VAL A 98 -11.56 3.37 -13.04
N CYS A 99 -12.59 3.82 -13.77
CA CYS A 99 -12.68 5.19 -14.29
C CYS A 99 -12.58 6.26 -13.20
N THR A 100 -13.02 5.99 -11.96
CA THR A 100 -12.91 6.97 -10.86
C THR A 100 -11.45 7.27 -10.47
N GLY A 101 -10.49 6.46 -10.88
CA GLY A 101 -9.06 6.71 -10.71
C GLY A 101 -8.48 7.72 -11.70
N LEU A 102 -9.20 8.03 -12.78
CA LEU A 102 -8.82 9.08 -13.72
C LEU A 102 -9.15 10.46 -13.14
N SER A 103 -8.30 11.45 -13.42
CA SER A 103 -8.63 12.84 -13.07
C SER A 103 -9.85 13.33 -13.85
N ASP A 104 -10.60 14.29 -13.25
CA ASP A 104 -11.75 14.93 -13.92
C ASP A 104 -11.40 15.48 -15.30
N VAL A 105 -10.18 15.98 -15.46
CA VAL A 105 -9.68 16.54 -16.73
C VAL A 105 -9.49 15.44 -17.75
N GLU A 106 -8.91 14.29 -17.36
CA GLU A 106 -8.73 13.14 -18.24
C GLU A 106 -10.08 12.52 -18.60
N ALA A 107 -10.94 12.29 -17.61
CA ALA A 107 -12.28 11.73 -17.82
C ALA A 107 -13.13 12.59 -18.77
N ARG A 108 -12.99 13.93 -18.72
CA ARG A 108 -13.76 14.86 -19.57
C ARG A 108 -13.14 15.07 -20.96
N ARG A 109 -11.82 15.02 -21.08
CA ARG A 109 -11.10 15.31 -22.35
C ARG A 109 -10.85 14.08 -23.19
N ALA A 110 -10.66 12.92 -22.58
CA ALA A 110 -10.44 11.68 -23.29
C ALA A 110 -11.72 11.24 -24.02
N ARG A 111 -11.55 10.77 -25.27
CA ARG A 111 -12.65 10.12 -25.99
C ARG A 111 -12.96 8.79 -25.30
N ARG A 112 -14.24 8.38 -25.35
CA ARG A 112 -14.68 7.12 -24.72
C ARG A 112 -13.81 5.90 -25.09
N PRO A 113 -13.33 5.73 -26.35
CA PRO A 113 -12.39 4.65 -26.70
C PRO A 113 -11.05 4.74 -25.99
N GLU A 114 -10.54 5.94 -25.71
CA GLU A 114 -9.27 6.14 -24.99
C GLU A 114 -9.41 5.77 -23.50
N VAL A 115 -10.53 6.15 -22.88
CA VAL A 115 -10.83 5.75 -21.51
C VAL A 115 -10.94 4.23 -21.40
N LEU A 116 -11.68 3.60 -22.33
CA LEU A 116 -11.83 2.16 -22.38
C LEU A 116 -10.47 1.47 -22.49
N ARG A 117 -9.59 1.93 -23.38
CA ARG A 117 -8.25 1.37 -23.54
C ARG A 117 -7.43 1.47 -22.24
N LYS A 118 -7.40 2.66 -21.58
CA LYS A 118 -6.71 2.84 -20.30
C LYS A 118 -7.22 1.90 -19.21
N VAL A 119 -8.55 1.73 -19.13
CA VAL A 119 -9.17 0.83 -18.16
C VAL A 119 -8.81 -0.64 -18.44
N CYS A 120 -8.84 -1.06 -19.71
CA CYS A 120 -8.44 -2.43 -20.08
C CYS A 120 -6.96 -2.67 -19.76
N GLU A 121 -6.06 -1.76 -20.14
CA GLU A 121 -4.64 -1.84 -19.80
C GLU A 121 -4.42 -1.96 -18.28
N ALA A 122 -5.10 -1.13 -17.48
CA ALA A 122 -4.99 -1.18 -16.02
C ALA A 122 -5.53 -2.50 -15.43
N LEU A 123 -6.57 -3.10 -15.99
CA LEU A 123 -7.08 -4.41 -15.58
C LEU A 123 -6.10 -5.54 -15.97
N GLU A 124 -5.51 -5.48 -17.15
CA GLU A 124 -4.48 -6.42 -17.60
C GLU A 124 -3.23 -6.33 -16.72
N ASP A 125 -2.80 -5.12 -16.34
CA ASP A 125 -1.67 -4.89 -15.43
C ASP A 125 -1.86 -5.53 -14.06
N VAL A 126 -3.12 -5.75 -13.64
CA VAL A 126 -3.44 -6.44 -12.38
C VAL A 126 -3.89 -7.89 -12.59
N ASN A 127 -3.57 -8.49 -13.74
CA ASN A 127 -3.88 -9.87 -14.10
C ASN A 127 -5.40 -10.18 -14.02
N LEU A 128 -6.24 -9.26 -14.51
CA LEU A 128 -7.68 -9.43 -14.73
C LEU A 128 -7.97 -9.31 -16.23
N ASP A 129 -8.67 -10.32 -16.80
CA ASP A 129 -9.14 -10.25 -18.18
C ASP A 129 -10.30 -9.24 -18.29
N PRO A 130 -10.13 -8.12 -19.01
CA PRO A 130 -11.18 -7.10 -19.14
C PRO A 130 -12.47 -7.66 -19.73
N LEU A 131 -12.38 -8.62 -20.67
CA LEU A 131 -13.56 -9.21 -21.33
C LEU A 131 -14.45 -9.94 -20.32
N LEU A 132 -13.88 -10.48 -19.25
CA LEU A 132 -14.58 -11.24 -18.24
C LEU A 132 -15.12 -10.38 -17.10
N VAL A 133 -14.52 -9.20 -16.83
CA VAL A 133 -14.82 -8.46 -15.59
C VAL A 133 -15.40 -7.08 -15.80
N LEU A 134 -15.22 -6.45 -16.96
CA LEU A 134 -15.48 -5.03 -17.19
C LEU A 134 -16.89 -4.57 -16.78
N HIS A 135 -17.89 -5.41 -17.03
CA HIS A 135 -19.31 -5.13 -16.78
C HIS A 135 -19.84 -5.70 -15.47
N LYS A 136 -19.01 -6.43 -14.69
CA LYS A 136 -19.42 -6.98 -13.42
C LYS A 136 -19.52 -5.93 -12.33
N LEU A 137 -20.42 -6.17 -11.39
CA LEU A 137 -20.50 -5.43 -10.12
C LEU A 137 -19.52 -6.02 -9.09
N PRO A 138 -19.10 -5.24 -8.09
CA PRO A 138 -18.24 -5.74 -7.01
C PRO A 138 -18.77 -6.98 -6.30
N SER A 139 -20.08 -7.15 -6.18
CA SER A 139 -20.74 -8.32 -5.59
C SER A 139 -20.52 -9.62 -6.38
N GLU A 140 -20.19 -9.53 -7.68
CA GLU A 140 -19.94 -10.68 -8.56
C GLU A 140 -18.46 -11.08 -8.60
N LEU A 141 -17.60 -10.41 -7.81
CA LEU A 141 -16.16 -10.62 -7.76
C LEU A 141 -15.74 -11.35 -6.48
N SER A 142 -14.72 -12.20 -6.57
CA SER A 142 -14.04 -12.72 -5.38
C SER A 142 -13.32 -11.61 -4.60
N GLY A 143 -12.95 -11.87 -3.33
CA GLY A 143 -12.21 -10.91 -2.52
C GLY A 143 -10.89 -10.46 -3.16
N GLY A 144 -10.13 -11.41 -3.73
CA GLY A 144 -8.90 -11.11 -4.45
C GLY A 144 -9.14 -10.31 -5.73
N MET A 145 -10.20 -10.61 -6.48
CA MET A 145 -10.56 -9.80 -7.67
C MET A 145 -10.94 -8.37 -7.29
N ARG A 146 -11.73 -8.17 -6.22
CA ARG A 146 -12.05 -6.82 -5.74
C ARG A 146 -10.80 -6.02 -5.41
N LYS A 147 -9.82 -6.62 -4.73
CA LYS A 147 -8.54 -5.95 -4.43
C LYS A 147 -7.76 -5.58 -5.69
N ARG A 148 -7.70 -6.47 -6.68
CA ARG A 148 -7.07 -6.19 -7.98
C ARG A 148 -7.78 -5.06 -8.75
N VAL A 149 -9.11 -5.01 -8.71
CA VAL A 149 -9.86 -3.87 -9.28
C VAL A 149 -9.55 -2.56 -8.56
N GLY A 150 -9.45 -2.58 -7.22
CA GLY A 150 -9.01 -1.42 -6.44
C GLY A 150 -7.59 -0.95 -6.81
N LEU A 151 -6.70 -1.89 -7.12
CA LEU A 151 -5.34 -1.61 -7.60
C LEU A 151 -5.38 -1.05 -9.03
N ALA A 152 -6.16 -1.64 -9.95
CA ALA A 152 -6.36 -1.13 -11.31
C ALA A 152 -6.85 0.34 -11.27
N ARG A 153 -7.80 0.65 -10.39
CA ARG A 153 -8.26 2.02 -10.16
C ARG A 153 -7.14 2.96 -9.72
N ALA A 154 -6.24 2.49 -8.86
CA ALA A 154 -5.14 3.31 -8.39
C ALA A 154 -4.09 3.60 -9.47
N ILE A 155 -3.90 2.69 -10.45
CA ILE A 155 -2.86 2.81 -11.50
C ILE A 155 -3.37 3.33 -12.84
N VAL A 156 -4.69 3.39 -13.09
CA VAL A 156 -5.27 3.76 -14.40
C VAL A 156 -4.83 5.14 -14.91
N GLY A 157 -4.60 6.08 -13.97
CA GLY A 157 -4.06 7.41 -14.24
C GLY A 157 -2.54 7.46 -14.44
N ARG A 158 -1.84 6.33 -14.37
CA ARG A 158 -0.37 6.22 -14.40
C ARG A 158 0.30 7.17 -13.41
N PRO A 159 0.03 7.01 -12.10
CA PRO A 159 0.59 7.86 -11.07
C PRO A 159 2.11 7.69 -10.96
N GLU A 160 2.81 8.72 -10.46
CA GLU A 160 4.23 8.69 -10.13
C GLU A 160 4.49 8.09 -8.73
N ILE A 161 3.44 8.05 -7.88
CA ILE A 161 3.48 7.58 -6.49
C ILE A 161 2.32 6.64 -6.25
N LEU A 162 2.57 5.50 -5.61
CA LEU A 162 1.55 4.56 -5.15
C LEU A 162 1.60 4.42 -3.63
N LEU A 163 0.45 4.65 -3.00
CA LEU A 163 0.26 4.49 -1.57
C LEU A 163 -0.63 3.26 -1.32
N TYR A 164 -0.09 2.28 -0.59
CA TYR A 164 -0.80 1.04 -0.27
C TYR A 164 -1.12 0.99 1.22
N ASP A 165 -2.40 0.99 1.54
CA ASP A 165 -2.90 0.88 2.91
C ASP A 165 -3.37 -0.55 3.17
N GLU A 166 -2.53 -1.37 3.82
CA GLU A 166 -2.80 -2.76 4.17
C GLU A 166 -3.30 -3.60 2.97
N PRO A 167 -2.54 -3.72 1.87
CA PRO A 167 -3.03 -4.25 0.59
C PRO A 167 -3.44 -5.72 0.66
N VAL A 168 -2.90 -6.51 1.59
CA VAL A 168 -3.14 -7.96 1.72
C VAL A 168 -4.04 -8.34 2.89
N THR A 169 -4.45 -7.39 3.71
CA THR A 169 -5.29 -7.67 4.88
C THR A 169 -6.59 -8.36 4.50
N GLY A 170 -6.90 -9.46 5.19
CA GLY A 170 -8.10 -10.27 4.98
C GLY A 170 -8.05 -11.19 3.75
N LEU A 171 -6.87 -11.41 3.17
CA LEU A 171 -6.64 -12.41 2.15
C LEU A 171 -6.04 -13.69 2.76
N ASP A 172 -6.33 -14.82 2.14
CA ASP A 172 -5.63 -16.08 2.41
C ASP A 172 -4.18 -16.03 1.90
N PRO A 173 -3.29 -16.95 2.33
CA PRO A 173 -1.88 -16.91 1.97
C PRO A 173 -1.60 -16.93 0.46
N VAL A 174 -2.41 -17.64 -0.34
CA VAL A 174 -2.24 -17.73 -1.79
C VAL A 174 -2.52 -16.38 -2.45
N ASN A 175 -3.63 -15.73 -2.05
CA ASN A 175 -3.98 -14.42 -2.55
C ASN A 175 -3.03 -13.33 -2.03
N THR A 176 -2.52 -13.46 -0.81
CA THR A 176 -1.47 -12.58 -0.26
C THR A 176 -0.22 -12.60 -1.13
N ALA A 177 0.33 -13.79 -1.42
CA ALA A 177 1.48 -13.94 -2.30
C ALA A 177 1.22 -13.39 -3.71
N ALA A 178 0.01 -13.60 -4.25
CA ALA A 178 -0.37 -13.09 -5.56
C ALA A 178 -0.42 -11.55 -5.60
N VAL A 179 -0.92 -10.88 -4.54
CA VAL A 179 -0.93 -9.41 -4.46
C VAL A 179 0.48 -8.85 -4.24
N SER A 180 1.31 -9.48 -3.38
CA SER A 180 2.71 -9.09 -3.20
C SER A 180 3.49 -9.14 -4.51
N ARG A 181 3.35 -10.24 -5.26
CA ARG A 181 3.95 -10.38 -6.59
C ARG A 181 3.47 -9.30 -7.56
N LEU A 182 2.17 -8.99 -7.52
CA LEU A 182 1.59 -7.96 -8.38
C LEU A 182 2.15 -6.57 -8.07
N ILE A 183 2.41 -6.24 -6.80
CA ILE A 183 3.08 -4.98 -6.41
C ILE A 183 4.49 -4.90 -7.03
N LEU A 184 5.24 -6.00 -7.02
CA LEU A 184 6.57 -6.08 -7.66
C LEU A 184 6.47 -5.94 -9.19
N GLU A 185 5.52 -6.64 -9.84
CA GLU A 185 5.31 -6.56 -11.29
C GLU A 185 4.92 -5.15 -11.75
N ILE A 186 4.06 -4.46 -10.98
CA ILE A 186 3.70 -3.06 -11.26
C ILE A 186 4.93 -2.15 -11.17
N ARG A 187 5.78 -2.33 -10.15
CA ARG A 187 7.02 -1.57 -10.00
C ARG A 187 7.98 -1.79 -11.18
N GLU A 188 8.10 -3.03 -11.66
CA GLU A 188 8.97 -3.35 -12.81
C GLU A 188 8.46 -2.73 -14.12
N ARG A 189 7.14 -2.72 -14.33
CA ARG A 189 6.52 -2.17 -15.54
C ARG A 189 6.41 -0.65 -15.52
N HIS A 190 6.21 -0.07 -14.35
CA HIS A 190 5.99 1.36 -14.14
C HIS A 190 6.96 1.88 -13.08
N PRO A 191 7.87 2.80 -13.43
CA PRO A 191 8.79 3.40 -12.45
C PRO A 191 7.99 4.30 -11.49
N VAL A 192 7.53 3.74 -10.38
CA VAL A 192 6.73 4.43 -9.35
C VAL A 192 7.45 4.44 -8.01
N THR A 193 7.28 5.51 -7.25
CA THR A 193 7.65 5.56 -5.84
C THR A 193 6.53 4.95 -5.02
N SER A 194 6.82 3.99 -4.15
CA SER A 194 5.79 3.26 -3.41
C SER A 194 5.97 3.36 -1.90
N ILE A 195 4.88 3.64 -1.18
CA ILE A 195 4.81 3.51 0.28
C ILE A 195 3.76 2.43 0.60
N VAL A 196 4.20 1.36 1.25
CA VAL A 196 3.33 0.27 1.66
C VAL A 196 3.19 0.28 3.18
N VAL A 197 1.98 0.45 3.67
CA VAL A 197 1.67 0.28 5.09
C VAL A 197 1.13 -1.13 5.28
N THR A 198 1.75 -1.89 6.17
CA THR A 198 1.35 -3.27 6.47
C THR A 198 1.75 -3.68 7.88
N HIS A 199 1.04 -4.65 8.44
CA HIS A 199 1.45 -5.37 9.64
C HIS A 199 2.13 -6.71 9.31
N ASP A 200 2.16 -7.09 8.02
CA ASP A 200 2.85 -8.29 7.53
C ASP A 200 4.32 -7.93 7.24
N ILE A 201 5.19 -8.37 8.14
CA ILE A 201 6.63 -8.07 8.10
C ILE A 201 7.30 -8.79 6.92
N GLU A 202 6.89 -10.01 6.62
CA GLU A 202 7.48 -10.78 5.53
C GLU A 202 7.20 -10.12 4.19
N GLN A 203 5.95 -9.76 3.97
CA GLN A 203 5.60 -8.98 2.79
C GLN A 203 6.43 -7.71 2.70
N ALA A 204 6.56 -6.96 3.82
CA ALA A 204 7.35 -5.74 3.85
C ALA A 204 8.81 -5.97 3.47
N LEU A 205 9.42 -7.04 4.01
CA LEU A 205 10.82 -7.39 3.77
C LEU A 205 11.07 -7.94 2.35
N GLU A 206 10.04 -8.52 1.72
CA GLU A 206 10.11 -9.07 0.36
C GLU A 206 10.01 -7.98 -0.71
N ILE A 207 9.06 -7.05 -0.55
CA ILE A 207 8.71 -6.11 -1.61
C ILE A 207 9.45 -4.77 -1.56
N SER A 208 10.17 -4.46 -0.47
CA SER A 208 10.71 -3.12 -0.23
C SER A 208 12.23 -3.04 -0.23
N GLU A 209 12.75 -1.94 -0.73
CA GLU A 209 14.18 -1.58 -0.59
C GLU A 209 14.52 -1.11 0.83
N ARG A 210 13.57 -0.46 1.51
CA ARG A 210 13.69 -0.05 2.91
C ARG A 210 12.44 -0.37 3.69
N VAL A 211 12.63 -0.60 4.98
CA VAL A 211 11.55 -0.80 5.96
C VAL A 211 11.69 0.21 7.08
N ALA A 212 10.59 0.82 7.46
CA ALA A 212 10.48 1.73 8.60
C ALA A 212 9.56 1.11 9.65
N LEU A 213 10.02 1.01 10.91
CA LEU A 213 9.18 0.58 12.03
C LEU A 213 8.60 1.80 12.73
N LEU A 214 7.28 1.95 12.68
CA LEU A 214 6.54 2.99 13.39
C LEU A 214 6.02 2.44 14.71
N GLU A 215 6.45 3.09 15.81
CA GLU A 215 6.05 2.73 17.16
C GLU A 215 5.86 3.98 18.02
N HIS A 216 4.80 4.00 18.84
CA HIS A 216 4.45 5.13 19.70
C HIS A 216 4.52 6.49 18.98
N GLY A 217 4.06 6.51 17.73
CA GLY A 217 3.99 7.73 16.91
C GLY A 217 5.34 8.23 16.37
N LYS A 218 6.42 7.44 16.47
CA LYS A 218 7.76 7.76 15.96
C LYS A 218 8.34 6.63 15.13
N LEU A 219 9.27 6.95 14.25
CA LEU A 219 10.08 5.94 13.56
C LEU A 219 11.18 5.44 14.50
N ARG A 220 11.07 4.19 14.90
CA ARG A 220 12.05 3.47 15.74
C ARG A 220 13.23 2.97 14.92
N PHE A 221 12.97 2.59 13.67
CA PHE A 221 13.96 2.05 12.76
C PHE A 221 13.63 2.49 11.33
N VAL A 222 14.66 2.75 10.53
CA VAL A 222 14.58 2.91 9.08
C VAL A 222 15.85 2.31 8.49
N GLY A 223 15.72 1.34 7.59
CA GLY A 223 16.87 0.69 6.97
C GLY A 223 16.47 -0.37 5.94
N THR A 224 17.43 -1.06 5.36
CA THR A 224 17.18 -2.16 4.42
C THR A 224 16.60 -3.40 5.14
N PRO A 225 15.93 -4.31 4.41
CA PRO A 225 15.49 -5.59 4.95
C PRO A 225 16.60 -6.37 5.68
N ALA A 226 17.82 -6.35 5.14
CA ALA A 226 18.98 -7.00 5.78
C ALA A 226 19.35 -6.35 7.12
N GLN A 227 19.35 -5.01 7.18
CA GLN A 227 19.59 -4.26 8.42
C GLN A 227 18.46 -4.47 9.45
N PHE A 228 17.21 -4.60 9.00
CA PHE A 228 16.07 -4.91 9.88
C PHE A 228 16.27 -6.26 10.57
N ARG A 229 16.58 -7.31 9.79
CA ARG A 229 16.84 -8.66 10.32
C ARG A 229 18.07 -8.73 11.24
N ALA A 230 19.11 -7.94 10.97
CA ALA A 230 20.36 -7.90 11.74
C ALA A 230 20.32 -6.88 12.90
N SER A 231 19.18 -6.23 13.16
CA SER A 231 19.09 -5.16 14.15
C SER A 231 19.41 -5.67 15.56
N ALA A 232 20.21 -4.90 16.31
CA ALA A 232 20.46 -5.13 17.72
C ALA A 232 19.34 -4.60 18.63
N ASP A 233 18.43 -3.76 18.11
CA ASP A 233 17.29 -3.23 18.87
C ASP A 233 16.33 -4.37 19.25
N PRO A 234 16.08 -4.60 20.56
CA PRO A 234 15.25 -5.72 21.02
C PRO A 234 13.85 -5.72 20.44
N LEU A 235 13.28 -4.52 20.19
CA LEU A 235 11.96 -4.39 19.63
C LEU A 235 11.92 -4.75 18.14
N VAL A 236 12.86 -4.23 17.35
CA VAL A 236 13.00 -4.57 15.93
C VAL A 236 13.21 -6.09 15.77
N ARG A 237 14.04 -6.69 16.63
CA ARG A 237 14.23 -8.15 16.68
C ARG A 237 12.94 -8.89 17.02
N ALA A 238 12.20 -8.44 18.02
CA ALA A 238 10.92 -9.06 18.38
C ALA A 238 9.89 -9.04 17.23
N PHE A 239 9.96 -8.04 16.35
CA PHE A 239 9.18 -8.00 15.13
C PHE A 239 9.71 -8.96 14.07
N ALA A 240 11.03 -9.04 13.90
CA ALA A 240 11.68 -9.96 12.97
C ALA A 240 11.51 -11.43 13.40
N ASP A 241 11.61 -11.72 14.70
CA ASP A 241 11.60 -13.08 15.27
C ASP A 241 10.19 -13.65 15.48
N ARG A 242 9.15 -12.82 15.53
CA ARG A 242 7.75 -13.28 15.74
C ARG A 242 7.31 -14.33 14.73
N ARG A 243 7.82 -14.30 13.54
CA ARG A 243 7.52 -15.31 12.53
C ARG A 243 8.47 -16.48 12.60
N ALA A 244 9.76 -16.27 12.85
CA ALA A 244 10.69 -17.39 13.09
C ALA A 244 10.19 -18.30 14.21
N ALA A 245 9.61 -17.72 15.28
CA ALA A 245 8.95 -18.47 16.35
C ALA A 245 7.64 -19.14 15.89
N ALA A 246 6.83 -18.50 15.05
CA ALA A 246 5.60 -19.06 14.54
C ALA A 246 5.84 -20.16 13.50
N GLU A 247 6.86 -20.02 12.64
CA GLU A 247 7.27 -21.05 11.68
C GLU A 247 7.89 -22.26 12.37
N ALA A 248 8.74 -22.04 13.39
CA ALA A 248 9.28 -23.12 14.20
C ALA A 248 8.17 -23.90 14.93
N ALA A 249 7.16 -23.19 15.46
CA ALA A 249 6.01 -23.83 16.09
C ALA A 249 5.14 -24.60 15.09
N ALA A 250 4.93 -24.08 13.88
CA ALA A 250 4.19 -24.76 12.82
C ALA A 250 4.90 -26.02 12.31
N LEU A 251 6.22 -25.96 12.11
CA LEU A 251 7.06 -27.10 11.76
C LEU A 251 6.98 -28.21 12.82
N GLN A 252 7.07 -27.85 14.11
CA GLN A 252 6.95 -28.81 15.20
C GLN A 252 5.57 -29.48 15.29
N ILE A 253 4.52 -28.79 14.85
CA ILE A 253 3.17 -29.38 14.81
C ILE A 253 3.11 -30.38 13.65
N LEU A 254 3.63 -30.03 12.46
CA LEU A 254 3.65 -30.92 11.29
C LEU A 254 4.50 -32.19 11.54
N GLU A 255 5.69 -32.02 12.16
CA GLU A 255 6.54 -33.14 12.53
C GLU A 255 5.83 -34.12 13.50
N ARG A 256 5.07 -33.60 14.46
CA ARG A 256 4.28 -34.43 15.40
C ARG A 256 3.07 -35.12 14.74
N GLU A 257 2.47 -34.50 13.73
CA GLU A 257 1.38 -35.11 12.96
C GLU A 257 1.94 -36.24 12.09
N GLU A 258 3.07 -36.08 11.43
CA GLU A 258 3.76 -37.11 10.65
C GLU A 258 4.20 -38.29 11.53
N GLU A 259 4.81 -38.05 12.70
CA GLU A 259 5.17 -39.09 13.65
C GLU A 259 3.96 -39.87 14.17
N SER A 260 2.80 -39.23 14.33
CA SER A 260 1.56 -39.88 14.79
C SER A 260 0.88 -40.74 13.70
N GLU A 261 1.11 -40.42 12.42
CA GLU A 261 0.60 -41.20 11.28
C GLU A 261 1.49 -42.43 10.98
N GLU A 262 2.81 -42.36 11.28
CA GLU A 262 3.71 -43.51 11.11
C GLU A 262 3.57 -44.59 12.22
N GLU A 263 3.05 -44.18 13.42
CA GLU A 263 2.78 -45.11 14.53
C GLU A 263 1.38 -45.80 14.48
N SER A 264 0.54 -45.45 13.51
CA SER A 264 -0.83 -45.98 13.37
C SER A 264 -0.94 -46.99 12.21
#